data_401b3d6d1274dd5288d099f88d38aae0
#
_entry.id   401b3d6d1274dd5288d099f88d38aae0
#
_cell.length_a   1.000
_cell.length_b   1.000
_cell.length_c   1.000
_cell.angle_alpha   90.00
_cell.angle_beta   90.00
_cell.angle_gamma   90.00
#
_symmetry.space_group_name_H-M   'P 1'
#
loop_
_entity.id
_entity.type
_entity.pdbx_description
1 polymer ?
#
loop_
_entity_poly.entity_id
_entity_poly.type
_entity_poly.pdbx_seq_one_letter_code
_entity_poly.pdbx_strand_id
1 'polypeptide(L)'
;SVTSWMSDRGALRETFARQGIPMAWDFAEVNFFSDSAGNWLTPIDKISKVVAELPTEHDGKIFQSSATEAPYPAGVVISTDPPYYDNIEYADLSDFFFVWLRRSLLDVDPSLFGILSTPKAEELVATRNRYGTQEAADSFFLDGMSAAVGRMAEHASEAFPTTIYYAFKQ
;
A
#
# COMPACT_ATOMS: atom_id res chain seq x y z
N SER A 1 -4.91 8.33 20.34
CA SER A 1 -4.24 9.04 19.24
C SER A 1 -3.22 8.14 18.55
N VAL A 2 -2.98 8.37 17.30
CA VAL A 2 -1.97 7.67 16.48
C VAL A 2 -0.70 8.49 16.30
N THR A 3 -0.61 9.68 16.89
CA THR A 3 0.54 10.58 16.80
C THR A 3 1.24 10.75 18.13
N SER A 4 2.54 11.01 18.10
CA SER A 4 3.36 11.34 19.27
C SER A 4 3.80 12.80 19.22
N TRP A 5 3.81 13.47 20.37
CA TRP A 5 4.33 14.81 20.51
C TRP A 5 5.83 14.79 20.77
N MET A 6 6.60 15.55 19.98
CA MET A 6 8.02 15.79 20.21
C MET A 6 8.21 17.14 20.90
N SER A 7 8.50 17.10 22.19
CA SER A 7 8.69 18.32 22.99
C SER A 7 9.95 19.10 22.59
N ASP A 8 10.98 18.43 22.09
CA ASP A 8 12.24 19.00 21.61
C ASP A 8 12.10 19.81 20.31
N ARG A 9 11.07 19.52 19.52
CA ARG A 9 10.80 20.18 18.22
C ARG A 9 9.46 20.90 18.15
N GLY A 10 8.62 20.77 19.17
CA GLY A 10 7.28 21.33 19.16
C GLY A 10 6.42 20.83 17.99
N ALA A 11 6.56 19.55 17.61
CA ALA A 11 5.91 18.98 16.44
C ALA A 11 5.28 17.61 16.73
N LEU A 12 4.30 17.23 15.92
CA LEU A 12 3.76 15.87 15.88
C LEU A 12 4.59 15.00 14.93
N ARG A 13 4.78 13.74 15.29
CA ARG A 13 5.48 12.76 14.46
C ARG A 13 4.91 11.36 14.54
N GLU A 14 5.38 10.52 13.64
CA GLU A 14 5.26 9.07 13.71
C GLU A 14 3.81 8.54 13.76
N THR A 15 2.90 9.20 13.06
CA THR A 15 1.50 8.74 13.00
C THR A 15 1.40 7.30 12.48
N PHE A 16 2.21 6.94 11.49
CA PHE A 16 2.21 5.64 10.83
C PHE A 16 3.61 5.03 10.73
N ALA A 17 4.51 5.37 11.65
CA ALA A 17 5.91 4.93 11.61
C ALA A 17 6.12 3.48 12.07
N ARG A 18 5.08 2.78 12.52
CA ARG A 18 5.13 1.39 12.99
C ARG A 18 4.19 0.54 12.16
N GLN A 19 4.43 -0.77 12.18
CA GLN A 19 3.59 -1.78 11.50
C GLN A 19 2.15 -1.88 12.04
N GLY A 20 1.87 -1.31 13.20
CA GLY A 20 0.55 -1.21 13.79
C GLY A 20 0.15 0.24 14.02
N ILE A 21 -1.14 0.51 14.13
CA ILE A 21 -1.65 1.82 14.52
C ILE A 21 -1.55 1.95 16.04
N PRO A 22 -0.63 2.76 16.59
CA PRO A 22 -0.50 2.89 18.02
C PRO A 22 -1.69 3.63 18.61
N MET A 23 -2.24 3.12 19.73
CA MET A 23 -3.25 3.80 20.51
C MET A 23 -2.58 4.45 21.71
N ALA A 24 -2.46 5.76 21.72
CA ALA A 24 -1.98 6.53 22.86
C ALA A 24 -3.15 7.27 23.52
N TRP A 25 -3.25 7.20 24.85
CA TRP A 25 -4.27 7.92 25.61
C TRP A 25 -3.91 9.40 25.82
N ASP A 26 -2.63 9.72 25.81
CA ASP A 26 -2.12 11.09 25.85
C ASP A 26 -1.77 11.53 24.43
N PHE A 27 -2.50 12.52 23.91
CA PHE A 27 -2.38 12.93 22.52
C PHE A 27 -2.57 14.43 22.36
N ALA A 28 -1.92 14.95 21.34
CA ALA A 28 -2.14 16.30 20.84
C ALA A 28 -2.92 16.25 19.52
N GLU A 29 -3.85 17.15 19.34
CA GLU A 29 -4.59 17.31 18.09
C GLU A 29 -3.96 18.41 17.25
N VAL A 30 -3.89 18.18 15.94
CA VAL A 30 -3.47 19.20 14.99
C VAL A 30 -4.65 20.11 14.67
N ASN A 31 -4.43 21.41 14.73
CA ASN A 31 -5.37 22.34 14.13
C ASN A 31 -5.17 22.33 12.59
N PHE A 32 -6.04 21.62 11.88
CA PHE A 32 -5.98 21.49 10.42
C PHE A 32 -6.07 22.81 9.65
N PHE A 33 -6.59 23.85 10.26
CA PHE A 33 -6.78 25.17 9.67
C PHE A 33 -5.67 26.16 10.06
N SER A 34 -4.64 25.72 10.78
CA SER A 34 -3.50 26.55 11.13
C SER A 34 -2.52 26.71 9.97
N ASP A 35 -1.64 27.69 10.04
CA ASP A 35 -0.52 27.87 9.10
C ASP A 35 0.70 27.00 9.44
N SER A 36 0.60 26.15 10.47
CA SER A 36 1.69 25.26 10.89
C SER A 36 1.88 24.07 9.96
N ALA A 37 3.03 23.42 10.03
CA ALA A 37 3.27 22.15 9.35
C ALA A 37 2.23 21.09 9.78
N GLY A 38 1.68 20.34 8.83
CA GLY A 38 0.64 19.34 9.07
C GLY A 38 -0.79 19.90 8.94
N ASN A 39 -0.96 21.15 8.50
CA ASN A 39 -2.27 21.68 8.15
C ASN A 39 -2.87 20.97 6.92
N TRP A 40 -4.14 21.22 6.65
CA TRP A 40 -4.88 20.59 5.54
C TRP A 40 -4.54 21.19 4.18
N LEU A 41 -4.32 22.50 4.10
CA LEU A 41 -4.17 23.23 2.83
C LEU A 41 -2.83 22.97 2.16
N THR A 42 -1.75 22.83 2.93
CA THR A 42 -0.41 22.63 2.38
C THR A 42 -0.27 21.31 1.58
N PRO A 43 -0.75 20.13 2.06
CA PRO A 43 -0.76 18.91 1.26
C PRO A 43 -1.63 19.02 0.00
N ILE A 44 -2.79 19.67 0.08
CA ILE A 44 -3.68 19.85 -1.09
C ILE A 44 -2.98 20.68 -2.16
N ASP A 45 -2.37 21.80 -1.80
CA ASP A 45 -1.63 22.66 -2.73
C ASP A 45 -0.47 21.90 -3.39
N LYS A 46 0.30 21.13 -2.61
CA LYS A 46 1.40 20.29 -3.13
C LYS A 46 0.90 19.23 -4.09
N ILE A 47 -0.14 18.50 -3.74
CA ILE A 47 -0.73 17.46 -4.61
C ILE A 47 -1.26 18.09 -5.89
N SER A 48 -1.97 19.21 -5.79
CA SER A 48 -2.50 19.94 -6.95
C SER A 48 -1.39 20.36 -7.93
N LYS A 49 -0.27 20.87 -7.41
CA LYS A 49 0.89 21.23 -8.23
C LYS A 49 1.52 20.03 -8.91
N VAL A 50 1.71 18.92 -8.19
CA VAL A 50 2.25 17.69 -8.77
C VAL A 50 1.35 17.18 -9.88
N VAL A 51 0.04 17.10 -9.65
CA VAL A 51 -0.92 16.63 -10.66
C VAL A 51 -0.91 17.53 -11.90
N ALA A 52 -0.77 18.86 -11.72
CA ALA A 52 -0.71 19.81 -12.84
C ALA A 52 0.59 19.70 -13.67
N GLU A 53 1.66 19.20 -13.08
CA GLU A 53 2.98 19.03 -13.73
C GLU A 53 3.18 17.61 -14.31
N LEU A 54 2.28 16.66 -14.01
CA LEU A 54 2.39 15.30 -14.57
C LEU A 54 2.19 15.32 -16.10
N PRO A 55 3.03 14.60 -16.85
CA PRO A 55 2.85 14.46 -18.27
C PRO A 55 1.55 13.72 -18.59
N THR A 56 0.76 14.25 -19.53
CA THR A 56 -0.57 13.71 -19.92
C THR A 56 -0.58 13.19 -21.37
N GLU A 57 0.58 12.86 -21.92
CA GLU A 57 0.69 12.40 -23.31
C GLU A 57 0.07 11.01 -23.55
N HIS A 58 -0.04 10.20 -22.48
CA HIS A 58 -0.60 8.86 -22.55
C HIS A 58 -1.51 8.57 -21.36
N ASP A 59 -2.59 7.86 -21.63
CA ASP A 59 -3.51 7.39 -20.59
C ASP A 59 -2.87 6.30 -19.75
N GLY A 60 -2.80 6.50 -18.44
CA GLY A 60 -2.49 5.46 -17.47
C GLY A 60 -3.69 4.55 -17.22
N LYS A 61 -3.44 3.26 -16.98
CA LYS A 61 -4.47 2.31 -16.55
C LYS A 61 -4.11 1.74 -15.19
N ILE A 62 -5.09 1.68 -14.30
CA ILE A 62 -4.94 1.12 -12.96
C ILE A 62 -5.88 -0.07 -12.84
N PHE A 63 -5.36 -1.18 -12.31
CA PHE A 63 -6.12 -2.39 -12.06
C PHE A 63 -5.87 -2.86 -10.63
N GLN A 64 -6.93 -3.30 -9.96
CA GLN A 64 -6.80 -4.13 -8.78
C GLN A 64 -6.87 -5.59 -9.23
N SER A 65 -5.79 -6.31 -9.09
CA SER A 65 -5.72 -7.72 -9.48
C SER A 65 -4.65 -8.44 -8.66
N SER A 66 -4.84 -9.74 -8.43
CA SER A 66 -3.75 -10.58 -7.93
C SER A 66 -2.59 -10.58 -8.92
N ALA A 67 -1.36 -10.47 -8.43
CA ALA A 67 -0.16 -10.54 -9.28
C ALA A 67 -0.01 -11.90 -9.96
N THR A 68 -0.62 -12.95 -9.42
CA THR A 68 -0.63 -14.30 -10.01
C THR A 68 -1.54 -14.43 -11.24
N GLU A 69 -2.52 -13.50 -11.37
CA GLU A 69 -3.55 -13.53 -12.42
C GLU A 69 -3.61 -12.23 -13.23
N ALA A 70 -2.72 -11.28 -12.93
CA ALA A 70 -2.75 -9.97 -13.54
C ALA A 70 -2.73 -10.04 -15.08
N PRO A 71 -3.58 -9.25 -15.75
CA PRO A 71 -3.73 -9.26 -17.21
C PRO A 71 -2.62 -8.45 -17.89
N TYR A 72 -1.36 -8.87 -17.71
CA TYR A 72 -0.24 -8.18 -18.34
C TYR A 72 -0.31 -8.28 -19.87
N PRO A 73 -0.14 -7.19 -20.60
CA PRO A 73 0.14 -7.26 -22.03
C PRO A 73 1.47 -8.00 -22.28
N ALA A 74 1.64 -8.58 -23.45
CA ALA A 74 2.91 -9.20 -23.82
C ALA A 74 4.00 -8.14 -24.06
N GLY A 75 5.23 -8.43 -23.67
CA GLY A 75 6.39 -7.58 -23.92
C GLY A 75 6.45 -6.32 -23.06
N VAL A 76 5.86 -6.32 -21.86
CA VAL A 76 5.90 -5.17 -20.96
C VAL A 76 7.22 -5.05 -20.22
N VAL A 77 7.63 -3.83 -19.92
CA VAL A 77 8.71 -3.57 -18.97
C VAL A 77 8.13 -3.62 -17.56
N ILE A 78 8.68 -4.49 -16.73
CA ILE A 78 8.19 -4.72 -15.38
C ILE A 78 9.11 -4.06 -14.36
N SER A 79 8.51 -3.28 -13.46
CA SER A 79 9.16 -2.72 -12.27
C SER A 79 8.22 -2.94 -11.08
N THR A 80 8.65 -3.69 -10.09
CA THR A 80 7.80 -4.12 -8.97
C THR A 80 8.50 -4.04 -7.63
N ASP A 81 7.70 -3.82 -6.58
CA ASP A 81 8.08 -3.86 -5.17
C ASP A 81 7.10 -4.84 -4.48
N PRO A 82 7.45 -6.14 -4.42
CA PRO A 82 6.55 -7.16 -3.90
C PRO A 82 6.51 -7.14 -2.38
N PRO A 83 5.53 -7.82 -1.74
CA PRO A 83 5.47 -7.93 -0.29
C PRO A 83 6.72 -8.60 0.30
N TYR A 84 7.15 -8.12 1.48
CA TYR A 84 8.40 -8.51 2.13
C TYR A 84 8.19 -9.61 3.17
N TYR A 85 7.87 -10.79 2.73
CA TYR A 85 7.69 -12.01 3.52
C TYR A 85 6.68 -11.82 4.69
N ASP A 86 7.13 -11.76 5.95
CA ASP A 86 6.30 -11.60 7.16
C ASP A 86 6.28 -10.16 7.71
N ASN A 87 6.80 -9.20 6.96
CA ASN A 87 7.18 -7.91 7.52
C ASN A 87 5.98 -6.99 7.78
N ILE A 88 5.00 -6.92 6.88
CA ILE A 88 3.85 -6.03 6.98
C ILE A 88 2.58 -6.73 6.48
N GLU A 89 1.54 -6.71 7.29
CA GLU A 89 0.16 -7.10 6.93
C GLU A 89 -0.54 -5.87 6.32
N TYR A 90 -0.30 -5.63 5.02
CA TYR A 90 -0.76 -4.41 4.35
C TYR A 90 -2.28 -4.28 4.33
N ALA A 91 -3.00 -5.38 4.12
CA ALA A 91 -4.46 -5.35 4.06
C ALA A 91 -5.08 -4.95 5.41
N ASP A 92 -4.52 -5.39 6.53
CA ASP A 92 -5.00 -5.02 7.86
C ASP A 92 -4.76 -3.53 8.16
N LEU A 93 -3.59 -3.02 7.79
CA LEU A 93 -3.29 -1.59 7.91
C LEU A 93 -4.15 -0.73 6.96
N SER A 94 -4.42 -1.25 5.77
CA SER A 94 -5.24 -0.57 4.77
C SER A 94 -6.69 -0.40 5.19
N ASP A 95 -7.24 -1.27 6.04
CA ASP A 95 -8.60 -1.13 6.55
C ASP A 95 -8.84 0.21 7.24
N PHE A 96 -7.85 0.75 7.93
CA PHE A 96 -7.95 2.07 8.56
C PHE A 96 -8.24 3.17 7.54
N PHE A 97 -7.53 3.16 6.42
CA PHE A 97 -7.72 4.14 5.33
C PHE A 97 -8.98 3.82 4.52
N PHE A 98 -9.25 2.53 4.31
CA PHE A 98 -10.39 2.07 3.53
C PHE A 98 -11.72 2.55 4.08
N VAL A 99 -11.89 2.60 5.40
CA VAL A 99 -13.10 3.13 6.05
C VAL A 99 -13.42 4.56 5.60
N TRP A 100 -12.39 5.41 5.44
CA TRP A 100 -12.56 6.80 5.00
C TRP A 100 -12.73 6.90 3.49
N LEU A 101 -11.90 6.20 2.74
CA LEU A 101 -11.94 6.17 1.27
C LEU A 101 -13.28 5.63 0.78
N ARG A 102 -13.79 4.57 1.39
CA ARG A 102 -15.08 3.98 1.06
C ARG A 102 -16.22 4.99 1.14
N ARG A 103 -16.24 5.83 2.18
CA ARG A 103 -17.27 6.87 2.34
C ARG A 103 -17.21 7.95 1.25
N SER A 104 -16.02 8.25 0.79
CA SER A 104 -15.78 9.32 -0.19
C SER A 104 -15.90 8.84 -1.64
N LEU A 105 -15.61 7.57 -1.91
CA LEU A 105 -15.40 7.05 -3.25
C LEU A 105 -16.38 5.95 -3.66
N LEU A 106 -17.29 5.53 -2.78
CA LEU A 106 -18.26 4.47 -3.08
C LEU A 106 -19.08 4.76 -4.34
N ASP A 107 -19.50 5.99 -4.53
CA ASP A 107 -20.28 6.41 -5.71
C ASP A 107 -19.41 6.61 -6.97
N VAL A 108 -18.09 6.74 -6.80
CA VAL A 108 -17.14 6.90 -7.91
C VAL A 108 -16.72 5.54 -8.46
N ASP A 109 -16.40 4.59 -7.58
CA ASP A 109 -16.05 3.21 -7.94
C ASP A 109 -16.71 2.20 -6.99
N PRO A 110 -17.98 1.83 -7.25
CA PRO A 110 -18.70 0.86 -6.44
C PRO A 110 -18.07 -0.54 -6.45
N SER A 111 -17.34 -0.89 -7.52
CA SER A 111 -16.70 -2.20 -7.66
C SER A 111 -15.56 -2.38 -6.65
N LEU A 112 -14.81 -1.32 -6.41
CA LEU A 112 -13.69 -1.31 -5.48
C LEU A 112 -14.15 -1.04 -4.02
N PHE A 113 -15.08 -0.10 -3.83
CA PHE A 113 -15.48 0.36 -2.50
C PHE A 113 -16.79 -0.25 -1.98
N GLY A 114 -17.43 -1.15 -2.71
CA GLY A 114 -18.67 -1.84 -2.33
C GLY A 114 -18.49 -2.91 -1.24
N ILE A 115 -17.27 -3.32 -0.93
CA ILE A 115 -16.93 -4.29 0.11
C ILE A 115 -16.82 -3.64 1.50
N LEU A 116 -16.87 -4.42 2.57
CA LEU A 116 -16.80 -3.91 3.96
C LEU A 116 -15.37 -3.69 4.46
N SER A 117 -14.43 -4.49 4.00
CA SER A 117 -13.01 -4.44 4.39
C SER A 117 -12.12 -4.82 3.20
N THR A 118 -10.84 -4.49 3.28
CA THR A 118 -9.86 -4.87 2.26
C THR A 118 -9.71 -6.38 2.16
N PRO A 119 -9.51 -6.96 0.95
CA PRO A 119 -9.25 -8.38 0.78
C PRO A 119 -7.97 -8.80 1.49
N LYS A 120 -8.01 -9.92 2.21
CA LYS A 120 -6.87 -10.43 3.01
C LYS A 120 -6.42 -11.83 2.62
N ALA A 121 -7.33 -12.63 2.05
CA ALA A 121 -7.08 -14.05 1.79
C ALA A 121 -5.98 -14.29 0.73
N GLU A 122 -5.86 -13.38 -0.23
CA GLU A 122 -4.91 -13.49 -1.34
C GLU A 122 -3.62 -12.69 -1.12
N GLU A 123 -3.54 -11.95 -0.03
CA GLU A 123 -2.34 -11.16 0.30
C GLU A 123 -1.17 -12.09 0.62
N LEU A 124 -0.09 -11.99 -0.19
CA LEU A 124 1.10 -12.82 -0.03
C LEU A 124 1.97 -12.32 1.13
N VAL A 125 1.54 -12.66 2.36
CA VAL A 125 2.27 -12.38 3.60
C VAL A 125 2.36 -13.66 4.41
N ALA A 126 3.57 -14.02 4.86
CA ALA A 126 3.82 -15.24 5.60
C ALA A 126 3.43 -15.13 7.09
N THR A 127 2.15 -14.77 7.35
CA THR A 127 1.65 -14.55 8.70
C THR A 127 1.05 -15.82 9.29
N ARG A 128 1.68 -16.37 10.30
CA ARG A 128 1.19 -17.57 11.01
C ARG A 128 -0.27 -17.45 11.45
N ASN A 129 -0.70 -16.27 11.89
CA ASN A 129 -2.05 -16.07 12.40
C ASN A 129 -3.15 -16.35 11.37
N ARG A 130 -2.85 -16.22 10.07
CA ARG A 130 -3.80 -16.50 8.98
C ARG A 130 -3.82 -17.97 8.57
N TYR A 131 -2.69 -18.67 8.72
CA TYR A 131 -2.51 -20.02 8.18
C TYR A 131 -2.35 -21.12 9.26
N GLY A 132 -2.39 -20.73 10.54
CA GLY A 132 -2.32 -21.64 11.69
C GLY A 132 -0.90 -22.07 12.07
N THR A 133 -0.04 -22.45 11.11
CA THR A 133 1.37 -22.80 11.35
C THR A 133 2.30 -21.93 10.52
N GLN A 134 3.57 -21.85 10.90
CA GLN A 134 4.57 -21.11 10.15
C GLN A 134 4.85 -21.79 8.81
N GLU A 135 4.94 -23.12 8.80
CA GLU A 135 5.19 -23.90 7.59
C GLU A 135 4.09 -23.70 6.53
N ALA A 136 2.83 -23.61 6.95
CA ALA A 136 1.72 -23.34 6.05
C ALA A 136 1.78 -21.90 5.51
N ALA A 137 2.15 -20.93 6.33
CA ALA A 137 2.34 -19.56 5.92
C ALA A 137 3.49 -19.39 4.92
N ASP A 138 4.61 -20.07 5.17
CA ASP A 138 5.79 -20.08 4.29
C ASP A 138 5.46 -20.71 2.93
N SER A 139 4.77 -21.84 2.92
CA SER A 139 4.35 -22.50 1.69
C SER A 139 3.44 -21.59 0.86
N PHE A 140 2.43 -21.01 1.48
CA PHE A 140 1.53 -20.07 0.81
C PHE A 140 2.28 -18.88 0.18
N PHE A 141 3.19 -18.27 0.94
CA PHE A 141 3.99 -17.15 0.43
C PHE A 141 4.88 -17.57 -0.74
N LEU A 142 5.62 -18.68 -0.61
CA LEU A 142 6.54 -19.13 -1.65
C LEU A 142 5.82 -19.57 -2.92
N ASP A 143 4.71 -20.28 -2.79
CA ASP A 143 3.90 -20.73 -3.92
C ASP A 143 3.30 -19.54 -4.68
N GLY A 144 2.73 -18.57 -3.95
CA GLY A 144 2.18 -17.37 -4.53
C GLY A 144 3.23 -16.47 -5.18
N MET A 145 4.39 -16.27 -4.54
CA MET A 145 5.50 -15.51 -5.11
C MET A 145 6.06 -16.19 -6.35
N SER A 146 6.19 -17.52 -6.34
CA SER A 146 6.64 -18.29 -7.51
C SER A 146 5.67 -18.15 -8.69
N ALA A 147 4.37 -18.22 -8.43
CA ALA A 147 3.34 -18.00 -9.45
C ALA A 147 3.37 -16.57 -10.01
N ALA A 148 3.50 -15.56 -9.14
CA ALA A 148 3.58 -14.16 -9.56
C ALA A 148 4.83 -13.87 -10.40
N VAL A 149 6.01 -14.35 -9.98
CA VAL A 149 7.26 -14.20 -10.75
C VAL A 149 7.19 -14.95 -12.08
N GLY A 150 6.64 -16.16 -12.08
CA GLY A 150 6.40 -16.93 -13.32
C GLY A 150 5.50 -16.16 -14.29
N ARG A 151 4.40 -15.60 -13.80
CA ARG A 151 3.50 -14.76 -14.60
C ARG A 151 4.18 -13.52 -15.17
N MET A 152 5.00 -12.85 -14.38
CA MET A 152 5.81 -11.73 -14.86
C MET A 152 6.78 -12.16 -15.96
N ALA A 153 7.49 -13.27 -15.76
CA ALA A 153 8.44 -13.79 -16.73
C ALA A 153 7.82 -14.12 -18.10
N GLU A 154 6.59 -14.68 -18.10
CA GLU A 154 5.85 -14.97 -19.34
C GLU A 154 5.50 -13.74 -20.16
N HIS A 155 5.38 -12.57 -19.53
CA HIS A 155 4.93 -11.33 -20.18
C HIS A 155 6.00 -10.26 -20.30
N ALA A 156 7.15 -10.46 -19.66
CA ALA A 156 8.24 -9.50 -19.66
C ALA A 156 8.79 -9.25 -21.08
N SER A 157 9.27 -8.04 -21.29
CA SER A 157 9.96 -7.66 -22.51
C SER A 157 11.31 -8.39 -22.61
N GLU A 158 11.62 -8.94 -23.77
CA GLU A 158 12.96 -9.49 -24.05
C GLU A 158 14.03 -8.40 -24.20
N ALA A 159 13.62 -7.18 -24.53
CA ALA A 159 14.55 -6.06 -24.79
C ALA A 159 14.96 -5.28 -23.52
N PHE A 160 14.21 -5.43 -22.41
CA PHE A 160 14.45 -4.68 -21.19
C PHE A 160 14.42 -5.59 -19.96
N PRO A 161 15.24 -5.32 -18.94
CA PRO A 161 15.25 -6.11 -17.72
C PRO A 161 13.98 -5.88 -16.89
N THR A 162 13.52 -6.92 -16.20
CA THR A 162 12.59 -6.80 -15.08
C THR A 162 13.32 -6.30 -13.84
N THR A 163 12.77 -5.29 -13.17
CA THR A 163 13.33 -4.74 -11.95
C THR A 163 12.45 -5.12 -10.75
N ILE A 164 13.06 -5.73 -9.73
CA ILE A 164 12.39 -6.09 -8.48
C ILE A 164 13.09 -5.39 -7.33
N TYR A 165 12.36 -4.54 -6.61
CA TYR A 165 12.83 -3.92 -5.38
C TYR A 165 12.41 -4.80 -4.20
N TYR A 166 13.36 -5.27 -3.43
CA TYR A 166 13.06 -6.17 -2.31
C TYR A 166 13.91 -5.85 -1.09
N ALA A 167 13.27 -5.54 0.03
CA ALA A 167 13.96 -5.36 1.30
C ALA A 167 14.15 -6.73 1.97
N PHE A 168 15.37 -7.23 1.93
CA PHE A 168 15.73 -8.51 2.57
C PHE A 168 16.01 -8.29 4.05
N LYS A 169 15.29 -9.03 4.89
CA LYS A 169 15.53 -9.09 6.32
C LYS A 169 16.47 -10.26 6.59
N GLN A 170 17.67 -9.99 7.09
CA GLN A 170 18.59 -11.02 7.58
C GLN A 170 18.16 -11.53 8.95
#